data_0ff0952be5744e22f20a2d717322e98f
#
_entry.id   0ff0952be5744e22f20a2d717322e98f
#
_cell.length_a   1.000
_cell.length_b   1.000
_cell.length_c   1.000
_cell.angle_alpha   90.00
_cell.angle_beta   90.00
_cell.angle_gamma   90.00
#
_symmetry.space_group_name_H-M   'P 1'
#
loop_
_entity.id
_entity.type
_entity.pdbx_description
1 polymer ?
#
loop_
_entity_poly.entity_id
_entity_poly.type
_entity_poly.pdbx_seq_one_letter_code
_entity_poly.pdbx_strand_id
1 'polypeptide(L)'
;YEMTSSLVGSEMCIRDRIYDKAKESGDTTDILSDVNKMVEAYNATMKQLKTTGGIMNEFYQQQLKNIPAGSKESLESIGISQAKDGSLIVDEKVFRNADADTLQKVLGGENGIAPKIGFLGEHIHKNASENVVSASNRYGSNGATYMEAFEANKYNFFG
;
A
#
# COMPACT_ATOMS: atom_id res chain seq x y z
N TYR A 1 2.05 -0.40 12.36
CA TYR A 1 0.94 -1.33 12.11
C TYR A 1 -0.35 -0.63 11.73
N GLU A 2 -0.66 0.47 12.37
CA GLU A 2 -1.83 1.28 12.03
C GLU A 2 -1.77 1.82 10.59
N MET A 3 -0.58 2.13 10.06
CA MET A 3 -0.39 2.64 8.71
C MET A 3 -0.67 1.61 7.62
N THR A 4 -0.27 0.33 7.81
CA THR A 4 -0.58 -0.75 6.86
C THR A 4 -2.05 -1.13 6.91
N SER A 5 -2.67 -1.12 8.09
CA SER A 5 -4.11 -1.28 8.27
C SER A 5 -4.91 -0.16 7.58
N SER A 6 -4.43 1.09 7.63
CA SER A 6 -5.00 2.24 6.93
C SER A 6 -4.92 2.09 5.41
N LEU A 7 -3.84 1.51 4.87
CA LEU A 7 -3.68 1.22 3.44
C LEU A 7 -4.74 0.22 2.95
N VAL A 8 -4.96 -0.86 3.68
CA VAL A 8 -6.00 -1.87 3.39
C VAL A 8 -7.41 -1.26 3.49
N GLY A 9 -7.67 -0.43 4.52
CA GLY A 9 -8.94 0.27 4.70
C GLY A 9 -9.24 1.25 3.57
N SER A 10 -8.23 1.92 3.02
CA SER A 10 -8.37 2.84 1.89
C SER A 10 -8.81 2.14 0.60
N GLU A 11 -8.32 0.94 0.34
CA GLU A 11 -8.79 0.13 -0.79
C GLU A 11 -10.29 -0.19 -0.69
N MET A 12 -10.76 -0.54 0.50
CA MET A 12 -12.18 -0.83 0.72
C MET A 12 -13.11 0.38 0.51
N CYS A 13 -12.60 1.60 0.63
CA CYS A 13 -13.35 2.83 0.42
C CYS A 13 -13.47 3.22 -1.06
N ILE A 14 -12.52 2.83 -1.92
CA ILE A 14 -12.53 3.11 -3.36
C ILE A 14 -13.30 1.99 -4.08
N ARG A 15 -14.63 2.01 -3.95
CA ARG A 15 -15.53 1.02 -4.56
C ARG A 15 -16.27 1.61 -5.77
N ASP A 16 -16.75 0.76 -6.63
CA ASP A 16 -17.49 1.12 -7.86
C ASP A 16 -18.59 2.15 -7.63
N ARG A 17 -19.25 2.11 -6.47
CA ARG A 17 -20.34 3.04 -6.11
C ARG A 17 -19.94 4.52 -6.14
N ILE A 18 -18.73 4.89 -5.75
CA ILE A 18 -18.29 6.28 -5.77
C ILE A 18 -17.99 6.75 -7.20
N TYR A 19 -17.55 5.86 -8.06
CA TYR A 19 -17.35 6.17 -9.48
C TYR A 19 -18.67 6.35 -10.20
N ASP A 20 -19.68 5.50 -9.93
CA ASP A 20 -21.02 5.66 -10.51
C ASP A 20 -21.66 6.99 -10.10
N LYS A 21 -21.56 7.36 -8.82
CA LYS A 21 -22.00 8.66 -8.33
C LYS A 21 -21.28 9.82 -9.02
N ALA A 22 -19.97 9.71 -9.21
CA ALA A 22 -19.18 10.73 -9.90
C ALA A 22 -19.54 10.85 -11.38
N LYS A 23 -19.88 9.75 -12.06
CA LYS A 23 -20.37 9.76 -13.45
C LYS A 23 -21.69 10.49 -13.60
N GLU A 24 -22.60 10.32 -12.63
CA GLU A 24 -23.91 10.96 -12.64
C GLU A 24 -23.82 12.44 -12.29
N SER A 25 -23.02 12.82 -11.30
CA SER A 25 -22.96 14.19 -10.77
C SER A 25 -21.86 15.06 -11.39
N GLY A 26 -20.86 14.45 -12.00
CA GLY A 26 -19.62 15.13 -12.42
C GLY A 26 -18.71 15.56 -11.26
N ASP A 27 -19.05 15.17 -10.03
CA ASP A 27 -18.29 15.53 -8.81
C ASP A 27 -17.35 14.41 -8.40
N THR A 28 -16.04 14.68 -8.51
CA THR A 28 -14.95 13.75 -8.16
C THR A 28 -14.39 13.95 -6.75
N THR A 29 -15.04 14.78 -5.92
CA THR A 29 -14.56 15.14 -4.58
C THR A 29 -14.41 13.93 -3.67
N ASP A 30 -15.37 13.02 -3.67
CA ASP A 30 -15.32 11.80 -2.84
C ASP A 30 -14.18 10.88 -3.28
N ILE A 31 -13.97 10.73 -4.60
CA ILE A 31 -12.86 9.95 -5.16
C ILE A 31 -11.53 10.58 -4.79
N LEU A 32 -11.39 11.90 -4.91
CA LEU A 32 -10.19 12.62 -4.53
C LEU A 32 -9.85 12.45 -3.04
N SER A 33 -10.87 12.53 -2.18
CA SER A 33 -10.70 12.31 -0.73
C SER A 33 -10.13 10.92 -0.43
N ASP A 34 -10.67 9.88 -1.07
CA ASP A 34 -10.23 8.51 -0.85
C ASP A 34 -8.83 8.26 -1.46
N VAL A 35 -8.55 8.85 -2.62
CA VAL A 35 -7.22 8.81 -3.24
C VAL A 35 -6.18 9.50 -2.36
N ASN A 36 -6.49 10.65 -1.78
CA ASN A 36 -5.57 11.33 -0.87
C ASN A 36 -5.25 10.46 0.36
N LYS A 37 -6.24 9.80 0.95
CA LYS A 37 -6.03 8.85 2.06
C LYS A 37 -5.15 7.67 1.63
N MET A 38 -5.41 7.11 0.45
CA MET A 38 -4.60 6.01 -0.10
C MET A 38 -3.15 6.45 -0.33
N VAL A 39 -2.94 7.63 -0.91
CA VAL A 39 -1.61 8.19 -1.18
C VAL A 39 -0.86 8.49 0.12
N GLU A 40 -1.52 9.06 1.12
CA GLU A 40 -0.93 9.28 2.44
C GLU A 40 -0.52 7.97 3.10
N ALA A 41 -1.39 6.96 3.09
CA ALA A 41 -1.10 5.63 3.63
C ALA A 41 0.05 4.94 2.87
N TYR A 42 0.07 5.04 1.54
CA TYR A 42 1.15 4.53 0.69
C TYR A 42 2.49 5.20 1.05
N ASN A 43 2.54 6.51 1.09
CA ASN A 43 3.75 7.28 1.40
C ASN A 43 4.25 6.97 2.82
N ALA A 44 3.35 6.86 3.79
CA ALA A 44 3.67 6.50 5.17
C ALA A 44 4.25 5.08 5.26
N THR A 45 3.65 4.11 4.54
CA THR A 45 4.15 2.73 4.48
C THR A 45 5.53 2.67 3.85
N MET A 46 5.75 3.37 2.73
CA MET A 46 7.06 3.48 2.08
C MET A 46 8.13 4.03 3.03
N LYS A 47 7.80 5.09 3.76
CA LYS A 47 8.69 5.70 4.75
C LYS A 47 9.01 4.74 5.89
N GLN A 48 8.00 4.04 6.40
CA GLN A 48 8.16 3.07 7.49
C GLN A 48 9.05 1.89 7.08
N LEU A 49 8.82 1.29 5.90
CA LEU A 49 9.63 0.21 5.37
C LEU A 49 11.10 0.63 5.23
N LYS A 50 11.34 1.85 4.75
CA LYS A 50 12.68 2.43 4.63
C LYS A 50 13.35 2.64 5.99
N THR A 51 12.61 3.14 6.96
CA THR A 51 13.13 3.42 8.32
C THR A 51 13.43 2.14 9.09
N THR A 52 12.57 1.13 8.96
CA THR A 52 12.75 -0.15 9.64
C THR A 52 13.90 -0.96 9.02
N GLY A 53 14.11 -0.84 7.70
CA GLY A 53 15.18 -1.53 6.98
C GLY A 53 15.02 -3.05 6.95
N GLY A 54 16.03 -3.74 6.44
CA GLY A 54 16.06 -5.19 6.31
C GLY A 54 15.58 -5.69 4.94
N ILE A 55 16.11 -6.83 4.52
CA ILE A 55 15.93 -7.40 3.17
C ILE A 55 14.47 -7.52 2.77
N MET A 56 13.60 -7.98 3.68
CA MET A 56 12.18 -8.15 3.39
C MET A 56 11.47 -6.80 3.22
N ASN A 57 11.80 -5.81 4.05
CA ASN A 57 11.23 -4.48 3.93
C ASN A 57 11.72 -3.75 2.67
N GLU A 58 12.97 -3.94 2.28
CA GLU A 58 13.51 -3.45 1.00
C GLU A 58 12.79 -4.10 -0.19
N PHE A 59 12.52 -5.40 -0.13
CA PHE A 59 11.73 -6.10 -1.14
C PHE A 59 10.33 -5.52 -1.27
N TYR A 60 9.59 -5.33 -0.17
CA TYR A 60 8.26 -4.73 -0.18
C TYR A 60 8.28 -3.29 -0.66
N GLN A 61 9.27 -2.51 -0.27
CA GLN A 61 9.47 -1.15 -0.76
C GLN A 61 9.64 -1.12 -2.28
N GLN A 62 10.43 -2.03 -2.83
CA GLN A 62 10.61 -2.13 -4.27
C GLN A 62 9.32 -2.56 -4.98
N GLN A 63 8.58 -3.50 -4.42
CA GLN A 63 7.28 -3.93 -4.96
C GLN A 63 6.27 -2.77 -4.97
N LEU A 64 6.15 -2.02 -3.88
CA LEU A 64 5.30 -0.83 -3.82
C LEU A 64 5.66 0.21 -4.88
N LYS A 65 6.96 0.48 -5.07
CA LYS A 65 7.46 1.38 -6.11
C LYS A 65 7.09 0.96 -7.53
N ASN A 66 7.10 -0.34 -7.78
CA ASN A 66 6.85 -0.89 -9.12
C ASN A 66 5.38 -0.76 -9.54
N ILE A 67 4.43 -0.74 -8.58
CA ILE A 67 3.01 -0.62 -8.89
C ILE A 67 2.70 0.68 -9.65
N PRO A 68 2.98 1.88 -9.12
CA PRO A 68 2.74 3.11 -9.87
C PRO A 68 3.68 3.27 -11.07
N ALA A 69 4.90 2.76 -11.02
CA ALA A 69 5.83 2.81 -12.14
C ALA A 69 5.30 2.07 -13.37
N GLY A 70 4.62 0.94 -13.18
CA GLY A 70 3.98 0.17 -14.24
C GLY A 70 2.75 0.85 -14.88
N SER A 71 2.21 1.89 -14.26
CA SER A 71 1.03 2.64 -14.73
C SER A 71 1.30 4.14 -14.82
N LYS A 72 2.55 4.53 -14.98
CA LYS A 72 3.00 5.93 -14.90
C LYS A 72 2.19 6.88 -15.78
N GLU A 73 2.09 6.59 -17.06
CA GLU A 73 1.38 7.45 -18.03
C GLU A 73 -0.11 7.61 -17.65
N SER A 74 -0.75 6.51 -17.26
CA SER A 74 -2.15 6.53 -16.85
C SER A 74 -2.37 7.34 -15.57
N LEU A 75 -1.44 7.23 -14.61
CA LEU A 75 -1.49 8.00 -13.36
C LEU A 75 -1.25 9.49 -13.60
N GLU A 76 -0.28 9.85 -14.42
CA GLU A 76 0.00 11.24 -14.77
C GLU A 76 -1.18 11.89 -15.49
N SER A 77 -1.92 11.13 -16.31
CA SER A 77 -3.12 11.62 -16.99
C SER A 77 -4.25 12.03 -16.03
N ILE A 78 -4.30 11.47 -14.85
CA ILE A 78 -5.26 11.79 -13.79
C ILE A 78 -4.67 12.64 -12.66
N GLY A 79 -3.47 13.17 -12.84
CA GLY A 79 -2.82 14.06 -11.87
C GLY A 79 -2.08 13.35 -10.73
N ILE A 80 -1.79 12.06 -10.84
CA ILE A 80 -0.97 11.34 -9.87
C ILE A 80 0.41 11.10 -10.47
N SER A 81 1.44 11.57 -9.79
CA SER A 81 2.83 11.38 -10.21
C SER A 81 3.66 10.68 -9.14
N GLN A 82 4.71 9.99 -9.57
CA GLN A 82 5.66 9.34 -8.66
C GLN A 82 6.96 10.14 -8.61
N ALA A 83 7.37 10.51 -7.40
CA ALA A 83 8.64 11.15 -7.15
C ALA A 83 9.82 10.16 -7.23
N LYS A 84 11.04 10.67 -7.28
CA LYS A 84 12.27 9.87 -7.38
C LYS A 84 12.48 8.91 -6.20
N ASP A 85 12.00 9.28 -5.02
CA ASP A 85 12.06 8.44 -3.81
C ASP A 85 10.97 7.34 -3.78
N GLY A 86 10.06 7.35 -4.76
CA GLY A 86 8.96 6.41 -4.89
C GLY A 86 7.65 6.87 -4.26
N SER A 87 7.62 8.03 -3.60
CA SER A 87 6.40 8.62 -3.05
C SER A 87 5.43 9.06 -4.15
N LEU A 88 4.14 9.10 -3.84
CA LEU A 88 3.10 9.57 -4.74
C LEU A 88 2.70 11.01 -4.40
N ILE A 89 2.42 11.78 -5.43
CA ILE A 89 1.98 13.18 -5.34
C ILE A 89 0.70 13.31 -6.15
N VAL A 90 -0.31 14.00 -5.60
CA VAL A 90 -1.59 14.27 -6.27
C VAL A 90 -1.66 15.74 -6.65
N ASP A 91 -1.87 16.02 -7.94
CA ASP A 91 -2.29 17.34 -8.43
C ASP A 91 -3.82 17.38 -8.46
N GLU A 92 -4.40 18.01 -7.44
CA GLU A 92 -5.86 18.08 -7.28
C GLU A 92 -6.56 18.77 -8.44
N LYS A 93 -5.91 19.75 -9.08
CA LYS A 93 -6.50 20.48 -10.21
C LYS A 93 -6.66 19.57 -11.43
N VAL A 94 -5.62 18.81 -11.74
CA VAL A 94 -5.66 17.83 -12.84
C VAL A 94 -6.66 16.73 -12.49
N PHE A 95 -6.63 16.21 -11.27
CA PHE A 95 -7.52 15.14 -10.80
C PHE A 95 -9.00 15.52 -10.90
N ARG A 96 -9.36 16.72 -10.49
CA ARG A 96 -10.77 17.21 -10.56
C ARG A 96 -11.28 17.37 -11.99
N ASN A 97 -10.39 17.57 -12.96
CA ASN A 97 -10.71 17.68 -14.38
C ASN A 97 -10.72 16.32 -15.11
N ALA A 98 -10.25 15.26 -14.47
CA ALA A 98 -10.28 13.92 -15.04
C ALA A 98 -11.72 13.36 -15.01
N ASP A 99 -12.10 12.65 -16.08
CA ASP A 99 -13.40 12.02 -16.14
C ASP A 99 -13.49 10.78 -15.24
N ALA A 100 -14.68 10.49 -14.73
CA ALA A 100 -14.91 9.41 -13.78
C ALA A 100 -14.63 8.01 -14.35
N ASP A 101 -14.79 7.82 -15.66
CA ASP A 101 -14.49 6.55 -16.32
C ASP A 101 -12.98 6.30 -16.35
N THR A 102 -12.19 7.32 -16.66
CA THR A 102 -10.73 7.26 -16.61
C THR A 102 -10.24 7.02 -15.18
N LEU A 103 -10.81 7.73 -14.20
CA LEU A 103 -10.50 7.52 -12.78
C LEU A 103 -10.79 6.08 -12.34
N GLN A 104 -11.96 5.54 -12.69
CA GLN A 104 -12.32 4.16 -12.37
C GLN A 104 -11.37 3.16 -13.03
N LYS A 105 -11.03 3.35 -14.30
CA LYS A 105 -10.12 2.45 -15.05
C LYS A 105 -8.72 2.44 -14.45
N VAL A 106 -8.18 3.59 -14.09
CA VAL A 106 -6.81 3.72 -13.58
C VAL A 106 -6.70 3.29 -12.12
N LEU A 107 -7.68 3.64 -11.29
CA LEU A 107 -7.63 3.44 -9.86
C LEU A 107 -8.34 2.16 -9.41
N GLY A 108 -9.56 1.90 -9.91
CA GLY A 108 -10.51 0.99 -9.31
C GLY A 108 -10.77 -0.33 -10.06
N GLY A 109 -10.40 -0.47 -11.33
CA GLY A 109 -10.61 -1.71 -12.09
C GLY A 109 -9.73 -2.87 -11.57
N GLU A 110 -9.98 -4.10 -12.03
CA GLU A 110 -9.17 -5.28 -11.65
C GLU A 110 -7.66 -5.06 -11.87
N ASN A 111 -7.31 -4.24 -12.86
CA ASN A 111 -5.93 -3.85 -13.16
C ASN A 111 -5.55 -2.48 -12.59
N GLY A 112 -6.44 -1.83 -11.83
CA GLY A 112 -6.22 -0.56 -11.18
C GLY A 112 -5.11 -0.60 -10.13
N ILE A 113 -4.60 0.58 -9.76
CA ILE A 113 -3.52 0.65 -8.77
C ILE A 113 -4.02 0.39 -7.36
N ALA A 114 -5.25 0.79 -7.01
CA ALA A 114 -5.77 0.65 -5.66
C ALA A 114 -5.86 -0.83 -5.21
N PRO A 115 -6.42 -1.76 -5.99
CA PRO A 115 -6.40 -3.18 -5.63
C PRO A 115 -4.99 -3.75 -5.47
N LYS A 116 -4.05 -3.36 -6.32
CA LYS A 116 -2.65 -3.82 -6.25
C LYS A 116 -1.94 -3.31 -5.00
N ILE A 117 -2.14 -2.04 -4.66
CA ILE A 117 -1.60 -1.44 -3.44
C ILE A 117 -2.22 -2.10 -2.21
N GLY A 118 -3.53 -2.30 -2.19
CA GLY A 118 -4.25 -2.95 -1.09
C GLY A 118 -3.78 -4.38 -0.85
N PHE A 119 -3.68 -5.18 -1.91
CA PHE A 119 -3.17 -6.54 -1.84
C PHE A 119 -1.76 -6.61 -1.25
N LEU A 120 -0.86 -5.75 -1.72
CA LEU A 120 0.50 -5.69 -1.19
C LEU A 120 0.54 -5.15 0.24
N GLY A 121 -0.31 -4.18 0.57
CA GLY A 121 -0.47 -3.65 1.93
C GLY A 121 -0.91 -4.73 2.93
N GLU A 122 -1.83 -5.60 2.53
CA GLU A 122 -2.25 -6.76 3.33
C GLU A 122 -1.09 -7.73 3.60
N HIS A 123 -0.29 -8.03 2.58
CA HIS A 123 0.90 -8.87 2.73
C HIS A 123 1.96 -8.25 3.66
N ILE A 124 2.20 -6.95 3.55
CA ILE A 124 3.10 -6.22 4.43
C ILE A 124 2.59 -6.27 5.88
N HIS A 125 1.31 -6.03 6.08
CA HIS A 125 0.67 -6.08 7.40
C HIS A 125 0.77 -7.47 8.04
N LYS A 126 0.46 -8.51 7.28
CA LYS A 126 0.57 -9.90 7.73
C LYS A 126 2.00 -10.26 8.11
N ASN A 127 2.97 -9.94 7.27
CA ASN A 127 4.38 -10.18 7.54
C ASN A 127 4.86 -9.44 8.82
N ALA A 128 4.46 -8.19 8.98
CA ALA A 128 4.78 -7.41 10.17
C ALA A 128 4.18 -8.05 11.45
N SER A 129 2.92 -8.52 11.39
CA SER A 129 2.24 -9.18 12.51
C SER A 129 2.92 -10.50 12.89
N GLU A 130 3.30 -11.32 11.92
CA GLU A 130 4.00 -12.59 12.14
C GLU A 130 5.38 -12.35 12.79
N ASN A 131 6.10 -11.32 12.36
CA ASN A 131 7.39 -10.94 12.95
C ASN A 131 7.26 -10.47 14.40
N VAL A 132 6.18 -9.79 14.77
CA VAL A 132 5.91 -9.38 16.16
C VAL A 132 5.62 -10.60 17.03
N VAL A 133 4.81 -11.53 16.57
CA VAL A 133 4.52 -12.79 17.30
C VAL A 133 5.80 -13.59 17.50
N SER A 134 6.63 -13.71 16.47
CA SER A 134 7.93 -14.39 16.55
C SER A 134 8.88 -13.70 17.54
N ALA A 135 8.91 -12.37 17.57
CA ALA A 135 9.72 -11.60 18.50
C ALA A 135 9.22 -11.74 19.94
N SER A 136 7.91 -11.71 20.18
CA SER A 136 7.34 -11.90 21.52
C SER A 136 7.61 -13.31 22.07
N ASN A 137 7.59 -14.32 21.21
CA ASN A 137 7.93 -15.69 21.60
C ASN A 137 9.42 -15.88 21.93
N ARG A 138 10.30 -15.04 21.36
CA ARG A 138 11.74 -15.05 21.68
C ARG A 138 12.06 -14.52 23.06
N TYR A 139 11.22 -13.67 23.62
CA TYR A 139 11.35 -13.10 24.97
C TYR A 139 10.51 -13.83 26.02
N GLY A 140 10.04 -15.04 25.70
CA GLY A 140 9.37 -15.89 26.68
C GLY A 140 10.23 -16.15 27.90
N SER A 141 9.60 -16.32 29.07
CA SER A 141 10.21 -16.36 30.40
C SER A 141 11.23 -17.49 30.68
N ASN A 142 11.49 -18.35 29.69
CA ASN A 142 12.47 -19.44 29.76
C ASN A 142 13.53 -19.31 28.65
N GLY A 143 14.77 -19.12 29.06
CA GLY A 143 15.92 -19.04 28.14
C GLY A 143 16.11 -20.25 27.20
N ALA A 144 15.52 -21.40 27.51
CA ALA A 144 15.48 -22.57 26.64
C ALA A 144 14.65 -22.36 25.36
N THR A 145 13.53 -21.66 25.48
CA THR A 145 12.63 -21.34 24.34
C THR A 145 13.30 -20.40 23.33
N TYR A 146 14.23 -19.56 23.80
CA TYR A 146 14.99 -18.66 22.94
C TYR A 146 15.90 -19.40 21.95
N MET A 147 16.60 -20.44 22.43
CA MET A 147 17.52 -21.22 21.60
C MET A 147 16.77 -22.09 20.59
N GLU A 148 15.66 -22.70 20.97
CA GLU A 148 14.81 -23.50 20.07
C GLU A 148 14.20 -22.64 18.94
N ALA A 149 13.69 -21.44 19.28
CA ALA A 149 13.14 -20.52 18.29
C ALA A 149 14.23 -19.99 17.34
N PHE A 150 15.44 -19.80 17.81
CA PHE A 150 16.59 -19.39 16.98
C PHE A 150 17.02 -20.48 16.00
N GLU A 151 17.07 -21.74 16.44
CA GLU A 151 17.40 -22.88 15.58
C GLU A 151 16.29 -23.16 14.55
N ALA A 152 15.04 -23.12 14.92
CA ALA A 152 13.91 -23.28 14.00
C ALA A 152 13.90 -22.21 12.89
N ASN A 153 14.19 -20.96 13.23
CA ASN A 153 14.31 -19.87 12.27
C ASN A 153 15.52 -20.03 11.33
N LYS A 154 16.60 -20.61 11.79
CA LYS A 154 17.79 -20.87 10.98
C LYS A 154 17.50 -21.87 9.86
N TYR A 155 16.69 -22.88 10.12
CA TYR A 155 16.27 -23.87 9.11
C TYR A 155 15.24 -23.33 8.13
N ASN A 156 14.31 -22.48 8.56
CA ASN A 156 13.31 -21.85 7.69
C ASN A 156 13.90 -20.78 6.76
N PHE A 157 15.05 -20.22 7.10
CA PHE A 157 15.72 -19.23 6.26
C PHE A 157 16.42 -19.86 5.03
N PHE A 158 16.79 -21.15 5.10
CA PHE A 158 17.48 -21.89 4.05
C PHE A 158 16.60 -22.95 3.33
N GLY A 159 15.38 -23.09 3.75
CA GLY A 159 14.36 -23.95 3.16
C GLY A 159 13.43 -23.17 2.20
#